data_ca19c81a983546d81f7f421e3ed82160
#
_entry.id   ca19c81a983546d81f7f421e3ed82160
#
_cell.length_a   1.000
_cell.length_b   1.000
_cell.length_c   1.000
_cell.angle_alpha   90.00
_cell.angle_beta   90.00
_cell.angle_gamma   90.00
#
_symmetry.space_group_name_H-M   'P 1'
#
loop_
_entity.id
_entity.type
_entity.pdbx_description
1 polymer ?
#
loop_
_entity_poly.entity_id
_entity_poly.type
_entity_poly.pdbx_seq_one_letter_code
_entity_poly.pdbx_strand_id
1 'polypeptide(L)'
;FALAAEKTGKAATLEGVFSVAGSEKWTYGDHFVNIAVDAIFPDSKAAGEATLEQLQAGKGAFEAYAKALDLKTANATTPRGPELINATTNGYDPSVATFANSKAIFLKQGNWAYENIKKANADIVDTLTFLPIKMPFTQDDIKVEGLTVEHMLESIPVFVPNYYCINDKVSDEEKELAEEFLVWLNTTEAGQKFVVEEMSFIPYNADPATTSAGYSLGDSIISYMAADKTLTNAYAGAPKGWATDNFGLQMMENYVNTAEWPETAYSDIADYAISSWAEMAGLE
;
A
#
# COMPACT_ATOMS: atom_id res chain seq x y z
N PHE A 1 -0.44 -14.11 17.27
CA PHE A 1 -0.03 -15.33 16.58
C PHE A 1 -0.92 -16.52 16.95
N ALA A 2 -1.01 -16.91 18.25
CA ALA A 2 -1.77 -18.10 18.70
C ALA A 2 -3.23 -18.12 18.18
N LEU A 3 -3.95 -17.00 18.26
CA LEU A 3 -5.33 -16.90 17.76
C LEU A 3 -5.41 -17.10 16.24
N ALA A 4 -4.44 -16.57 15.49
CA ALA A 4 -4.39 -16.71 14.04
C ALA A 4 -4.09 -18.18 13.65
N ALA A 5 -3.15 -18.81 14.34
CA ALA A 5 -2.81 -20.22 14.15
C ALA A 5 -4.01 -21.14 14.44
N GLU A 6 -4.74 -20.89 15.55
CA GLU A 6 -5.95 -21.61 15.92
C GLU A 6 -7.05 -21.46 14.85
N LYS A 7 -7.39 -20.23 14.48
CA LYS A 7 -8.47 -19.95 13.53
C LYS A 7 -8.23 -20.49 12.14
N THR A 8 -6.99 -20.54 11.69
CA THR A 8 -6.65 -21.05 10.35
C THR A 8 -6.43 -22.57 10.30
N GLY A 9 -6.27 -23.22 11.45
CA GLY A 9 -5.86 -24.62 11.54
C GLY A 9 -4.45 -24.90 11.03
N LYS A 10 -3.63 -23.85 10.77
CA LYS A 10 -2.29 -23.93 10.18
C LYS A 10 -1.16 -23.78 11.22
N ALA A 11 -1.43 -24.06 12.49
CA ALA A 11 -0.46 -23.88 13.57
C ALA A 11 0.90 -24.54 13.32
N ALA A 12 0.92 -25.67 12.61
CA ALA A 12 2.15 -26.42 12.32
C ALA A 12 3.03 -25.78 11.21
N THR A 13 2.46 -24.90 10.39
CA THR A 13 3.15 -24.30 9.22
C THR A 13 3.40 -22.79 9.37
N LEU A 14 2.64 -22.12 10.24
CA LEU A 14 2.77 -20.68 10.46
C LEU A 14 4.02 -20.35 11.26
N GLU A 15 4.83 -19.46 10.70
CA GLU A 15 6.01 -18.86 11.34
C GLU A 15 5.70 -17.47 11.93
N GLY A 16 4.66 -16.79 11.42
CA GLY A 16 4.18 -15.51 11.89
C GLY A 16 2.79 -15.16 11.37
N VAL A 17 2.26 -14.03 11.78
CA VAL A 17 0.97 -13.52 11.28
C VAL A 17 1.18 -12.80 9.96
N PHE A 18 2.25 -12.01 9.87
CA PHE A 18 2.57 -11.20 8.69
C PHE A 18 3.87 -11.66 8.04
N SER A 19 3.86 -11.76 6.72
CA SER A 19 5.08 -11.72 5.93
C SER A 19 5.41 -10.26 5.63
N VAL A 20 6.63 -9.84 5.95
CA VAL A 20 7.05 -8.44 5.85
C VAL A 20 8.26 -8.33 4.94
N ALA A 21 8.17 -7.52 3.89
CA ALA A 21 9.30 -7.12 3.06
C ALA A 21 10.13 -6.07 3.83
N GLY A 22 10.89 -6.54 4.81
CA GLY A 22 11.49 -5.70 5.84
C GLY A 22 12.55 -4.73 5.34
N SER A 23 13.28 -5.10 4.28
CA SER A 23 14.28 -4.24 3.65
C SER A 23 13.72 -3.24 2.65
N GLU A 24 12.41 -3.27 2.40
CA GLU A 24 11.77 -2.47 1.37
C GLU A 24 11.12 -1.22 1.97
N LYS A 25 11.87 -0.12 2.07
CA LYS A 25 11.44 1.16 2.67
C LYS A 25 10.11 1.69 2.12
N TRP A 26 9.83 1.48 0.82
CA TRP A 26 8.57 1.89 0.19
C TRP A 26 7.34 1.18 0.78
N THR A 27 7.50 -0.01 1.37
CA THR A 27 6.40 -0.73 2.00
C THR A 27 5.93 -0.09 3.31
N TYR A 28 6.74 0.74 3.92
CA TYR A 28 6.40 1.54 5.09
C TYR A 28 5.90 2.93 4.70
N GLY A 29 6.56 3.50 3.69
CA GLY A 29 6.31 4.85 3.19
C GLY A 29 5.06 4.93 2.32
N ASP A 30 5.09 4.45 1.10
CA ASP A 30 4.10 4.78 0.08
C ASP A 30 2.67 4.34 0.45
N HIS A 31 2.34 3.09 0.20
CA HIS A 31 0.96 2.60 0.34
C HIS A 31 0.50 2.41 1.78
N PHE A 32 1.42 2.35 2.74
CA PHE A 32 1.05 2.13 4.13
C PHE A 32 0.78 3.45 4.83
N VAL A 33 1.68 4.44 4.68
CA VAL A 33 1.45 5.77 5.24
C VAL A 33 0.29 6.49 4.54
N ASN A 34 0.00 6.14 3.27
CA ASN A 34 -1.14 6.70 2.54
C ASN A 34 -2.45 6.61 3.32
N ILE A 35 -2.70 5.50 4.03
CA ILE A 35 -3.93 5.33 4.81
C ILE A 35 -4.05 6.39 5.91
N ALA A 36 -2.95 6.78 6.53
CA ALA A 36 -2.95 7.88 7.51
C ALA A 36 -3.10 9.24 6.81
N VAL A 37 -2.51 9.41 5.63
CA VAL A 37 -2.62 10.66 4.85
C VAL A 37 -4.04 10.85 4.32
N ASP A 38 -4.72 9.77 3.89
CA ASP A 38 -6.14 9.79 3.47
C ASP A 38 -7.09 10.17 4.63
N ALA A 39 -6.71 9.93 5.89
CA ALA A 39 -7.48 10.41 7.03
C ALA A 39 -7.38 11.95 7.22
N ILE A 40 -6.35 12.58 6.67
CA ILE A 40 -6.06 14.01 6.83
C ILE A 40 -6.48 14.80 5.59
N PHE A 41 -6.26 14.26 4.39
CA PHE A 41 -6.48 14.94 3.11
C PHE A 41 -7.37 14.10 2.17
N PRO A 42 -8.34 14.72 1.51
CA PRO A 42 -9.27 13.99 0.63
C PRO A 42 -8.63 13.48 -0.67
N ASP A 43 -7.53 14.09 -1.10
CA ASP A 43 -6.83 13.76 -2.34
C ASP A 43 -5.38 14.31 -2.36
N SER A 44 -4.65 13.96 -3.40
CA SER A 44 -3.26 14.39 -3.59
C SER A 44 -3.10 15.91 -3.82
N LYS A 45 -4.12 16.58 -4.35
CA LYS A 45 -4.07 18.05 -4.54
C LYS A 45 -4.13 18.75 -3.19
N ALA A 46 -5.10 18.37 -2.34
CA ALA A 46 -5.21 18.91 -0.99
C ALA A 46 -3.96 18.62 -0.16
N ALA A 47 -3.39 17.43 -0.28
CA ALA A 47 -2.12 17.08 0.37
C ALA A 47 -0.94 17.91 -0.15
N GLY A 48 -0.90 18.23 -1.45
CA GLY A 48 0.13 19.09 -2.05
C GLY A 48 0.02 20.57 -1.64
N GLU A 49 -1.14 20.99 -1.17
CA GLU A 49 -1.44 22.31 -0.65
C GLU A 49 -1.48 22.34 0.90
N ALA A 50 -0.95 21.30 1.55
CA ALA A 50 -0.99 21.13 3.01
C ALA A 50 -0.38 22.32 3.75
N THR A 51 -0.98 22.69 4.88
CA THR A 51 -0.40 23.64 5.83
C THR A 51 0.16 22.90 7.04
N LEU A 52 1.08 23.54 7.77
CA LEU A 52 1.61 22.98 9.02
C LEU A 52 0.48 22.71 10.04
N GLU A 53 -0.51 23.60 10.15
CA GLU A 53 -1.66 23.41 11.03
C GLU A 53 -2.46 22.16 10.69
N GLN A 54 -2.70 21.87 9.42
CA GLN A 54 -3.41 20.66 8.98
C GLN A 54 -2.61 19.40 9.33
N LEU A 55 -1.30 19.41 9.10
CA LEU A 55 -0.42 18.29 9.44
C LEU A 55 -0.42 18.04 10.96
N GLN A 56 -0.31 19.11 11.77
CA GLN A 56 -0.37 19.01 13.23
C GLN A 56 -1.72 18.49 13.73
N ALA A 57 -2.82 18.94 13.13
CA ALA A 57 -4.15 18.43 13.42
C ALA A 57 -4.31 16.94 13.08
N GLY A 58 -3.53 16.44 12.11
CA GLY A 58 -3.49 15.04 11.68
C GLY A 58 -2.58 14.12 12.51
N LYS A 59 -1.97 14.61 13.61
CA LYS A 59 -1.02 13.82 14.43
C LYS A 59 -1.57 12.45 14.83
N GLY A 60 -2.84 12.38 15.25
CA GLY A 60 -3.47 11.13 15.67
C GLY A 60 -3.53 10.08 14.55
N ALA A 61 -3.68 10.50 13.29
CA ALA A 61 -3.66 9.59 12.16
C ALA A 61 -2.27 8.95 11.96
N PHE A 62 -1.19 9.71 12.14
CA PHE A 62 0.17 9.15 12.11
C PHE A 62 0.48 8.27 13.33
N GLU A 63 -0.09 8.56 14.51
CA GLU A 63 0.01 7.65 15.65
C GLU A 63 -0.75 6.33 15.40
N ALA A 64 -1.91 6.36 14.72
CA ALA A 64 -2.63 5.15 14.33
C ALA A 64 -1.82 4.32 13.32
N TYR A 65 -1.14 4.97 12.37
CA TYR A 65 -0.16 4.33 11.50
C TYR A 65 0.96 3.64 12.31
N ALA A 66 1.55 4.34 13.28
CA ALA A 66 2.65 3.81 14.09
C ALA A 66 2.22 2.57 14.88
N LYS A 67 1.03 2.56 15.46
CA LYS A 67 0.44 1.40 16.15
C LYS A 67 0.22 0.21 15.20
N ALA A 68 -0.24 0.48 13.98
CA ALA A 68 -0.42 -0.56 12.96
C ALA A 68 0.94 -1.11 12.47
N LEU A 69 1.96 -0.27 12.32
CA LEU A 69 3.33 -0.69 11.99
C LEU A 69 3.92 -1.57 13.10
N ASP A 70 3.75 -1.17 14.37
CA ASP A 70 4.16 -1.95 15.53
C ASP A 70 3.53 -3.35 15.51
N LEU A 71 2.20 -3.42 15.42
CA LEU A 71 1.47 -4.69 15.36
C LEU A 71 1.96 -5.58 14.22
N LYS A 72 2.13 -5.01 13.03
CA LYS A 72 2.58 -5.76 11.85
C LYS A 72 3.98 -6.34 12.03
N THR A 73 4.92 -5.55 12.50
CA THR A 73 6.33 -5.94 12.62
C THR A 73 6.61 -6.79 13.85
N ALA A 74 5.89 -6.59 14.95
CA ALA A 74 5.97 -7.44 16.15
C ALA A 74 5.43 -8.86 15.91
N ASN A 75 4.56 -9.05 14.92
CA ASN A 75 3.95 -10.36 14.59
C ASN A 75 4.40 -10.87 13.21
N ALA A 76 5.54 -10.39 12.72
CA ALA A 76 6.13 -10.85 11.47
C ALA A 76 6.73 -12.26 11.62
N THR A 77 6.91 -12.96 10.50
CA THR A 77 7.61 -14.27 10.44
C THR A 77 9.06 -14.16 10.90
N THR A 78 9.72 -13.02 10.63
CA THR A 78 11.01 -12.67 11.22
C THR A 78 10.77 -11.57 12.25
N PRO A 79 11.22 -11.72 13.51
CA PRO A 79 11.06 -10.67 14.52
C PRO A 79 11.71 -9.35 14.11
N ARG A 80 11.16 -8.23 14.60
CA ARG A 80 11.77 -6.91 14.44
C ARG A 80 13.24 -6.92 14.87
N GLY A 81 14.05 -6.16 14.17
CA GLY A 81 15.48 -6.02 14.40
C GLY A 81 16.27 -6.13 13.11
N PRO A 82 17.61 -6.19 13.20
CA PRO A 82 18.50 -6.19 12.03
C PRO A 82 18.22 -7.32 11.03
N GLU A 83 17.72 -8.46 11.49
CA GLU A 83 17.43 -9.58 10.59
C GLU A 83 16.17 -9.29 9.75
N LEU A 84 15.18 -8.57 10.27
CA LEU A 84 13.98 -8.24 9.49
C LEU A 84 14.31 -7.32 8.31
N ILE A 85 15.31 -6.45 8.42
CA ILE A 85 15.73 -5.57 7.31
C ILE A 85 16.82 -6.17 6.42
N ASN A 86 17.14 -7.43 6.58
CA ASN A 86 18.08 -8.15 5.73
C ASN A 86 17.43 -8.44 4.36
N ALA A 87 17.92 -7.79 3.31
CA ALA A 87 17.35 -7.90 1.96
C ALA A 87 17.40 -9.32 1.38
N THR A 88 18.36 -10.15 1.82
CA THR A 88 18.48 -11.53 1.33
C THR A 88 17.36 -12.42 1.83
N THR A 89 16.90 -12.23 3.06
CA THR A 89 15.91 -13.08 3.73
C THR A 89 14.53 -12.43 3.81
N ASN A 90 14.46 -11.10 3.84
CA ASN A 90 13.24 -10.33 4.04
C ASN A 90 13.09 -9.16 3.03
N GLY A 91 13.61 -9.33 1.81
CA GLY A 91 13.29 -8.46 0.68
C GLY A 91 11.91 -8.78 0.10
N TYR A 92 11.57 -8.14 -1.02
CA TYR A 92 10.29 -8.33 -1.69
C TYR A 92 10.03 -9.81 -2.05
N ASP A 93 10.89 -10.43 -2.86
CA ASP A 93 10.69 -11.80 -3.32
C ASP A 93 10.68 -12.84 -2.20
N PRO A 94 11.60 -12.82 -1.21
CA PRO A 94 11.52 -13.69 -0.05
C PRO A 94 10.22 -13.53 0.76
N SER A 95 9.72 -12.32 0.93
CA SER A 95 8.47 -12.08 1.64
C SER A 95 7.26 -12.63 0.90
N VAL A 96 7.23 -12.48 -0.42
CA VAL A 96 6.18 -13.07 -1.28
C VAL A 96 6.23 -14.60 -1.19
N ALA A 97 7.42 -15.21 -1.27
CA ALA A 97 7.59 -16.66 -1.16
C ALA A 97 7.15 -17.19 0.21
N THR A 98 7.48 -16.48 1.30
CA THR A 98 7.05 -16.81 2.67
C THR A 98 5.53 -16.87 2.79
N PHE A 99 4.83 -15.86 2.25
CA PHE A 99 3.37 -15.84 2.22
C PHE A 99 2.80 -16.95 1.32
N ALA A 100 3.30 -17.10 0.09
CA ALA A 100 2.84 -18.10 -0.87
C ALA A 100 2.97 -19.53 -0.34
N ASN A 101 3.99 -19.81 0.48
CA ASN A 101 4.19 -21.09 1.13
C ASN A 101 3.40 -21.25 2.44
N SER A 102 2.42 -20.39 2.71
CA SER A 102 1.54 -20.45 3.87
C SER A 102 2.26 -20.37 5.23
N LYS A 103 3.41 -19.70 5.28
CA LYS A 103 4.15 -19.44 6.53
C LYS A 103 3.64 -18.20 7.26
N ALA A 104 2.90 -17.34 6.56
CA ALA A 104 2.18 -16.19 7.11
C ALA A 104 0.75 -16.15 6.56
N ILE A 105 -0.14 -15.45 7.29
CA ILE A 105 -1.54 -15.29 6.91
C ILE A 105 -1.73 -14.05 6.03
N PHE A 106 -0.99 -12.99 6.31
CA PHE A 106 -1.10 -11.71 5.65
C PHE A 106 0.22 -11.28 5.01
N LEU A 107 0.10 -10.72 3.82
CA LEU A 107 1.16 -9.99 3.12
C LEU A 107 0.62 -8.62 2.73
N LYS A 108 1.26 -7.54 3.17
CA LYS A 108 0.89 -6.19 2.76
C LYS A 108 1.58 -5.86 1.45
N GLN A 109 0.83 -5.97 0.35
CA GLN A 109 1.25 -5.69 -1.01
C GLN A 109 0.03 -5.24 -1.84
N GLY A 110 0.25 -4.82 -3.08
CA GLY A 110 -0.81 -4.55 -4.04
C GLY A 110 -1.03 -5.72 -5.01
N ASN A 111 -1.95 -5.54 -5.95
CA ASN A 111 -2.28 -6.55 -6.95
C ASN A 111 -1.11 -6.94 -7.86
N TRP A 112 -0.10 -6.09 -8.02
CA TRP A 112 1.15 -6.41 -8.73
C TRP A 112 1.87 -7.65 -8.18
N ALA A 113 1.62 -8.03 -6.93
CA ALA A 113 2.22 -9.22 -6.33
C ALA A 113 1.59 -10.54 -6.83
N TYR A 114 0.46 -10.49 -7.55
CA TYR A 114 -0.27 -11.68 -7.98
C TYR A 114 0.60 -12.66 -8.78
N GLU A 115 1.29 -12.19 -9.81
CA GLU A 115 2.14 -13.04 -10.64
C GLU A 115 3.36 -13.60 -9.87
N ASN A 116 3.92 -12.83 -8.93
CA ASN A 116 5.00 -13.30 -8.07
C ASN A 116 4.51 -14.40 -7.10
N ILE A 117 3.32 -14.24 -6.54
CA ILE A 117 2.69 -15.26 -5.69
C ILE A 117 2.39 -16.52 -6.50
N LYS A 118 1.81 -16.38 -7.70
CA LYS A 118 1.50 -17.47 -8.61
C LYS A 118 2.75 -18.26 -9.01
N LYS A 119 3.84 -17.56 -9.31
CA LYS A 119 5.13 -18.17 -9.61
C LYS A 119 5.70 -18.96 -8.44
N ALA A 120 5.53 -18.48 -7.22
CA ALA A 120 6.00 -19.15 -6.00
C ALA A 120 5.10 -20.34 -5.61
N ASN A 121 3.78 -20.20 -5.73
CA ASN A 121 2.80 -21.24 -5.43
C ASN A 121 1.47 -20.95 -6.15
N ALA A 122 1.22 -21.63 -7.26
CA ALA A 122 -0.01 -21.44 -8.04
C ALA A 122 -1.28 -21.95 -7.33
N ASP A 123 -1.16 -22.86 -6.37
CA ASP A 123 -2.32 -23.52 -5.73
C ASP A 123 -3.15 -22.58 -4.84
N ILE A 124 -2.57 -21.45 -4.44
CA ILE A 124 -3.25 -20.51 -3.54
C ILE A 124 -3.90 -19.31 -4.25
N VAL A 125 -3.57 -19.06 -5.53
CA VAL A 125 -3.90 -17.78 -6.18
C VAL A 125 -5.40 -17.53 -6.31
N ASP A 126 -6.20 -18.57 -6.51
CA ASP A 126 -7.65 -18.45 -6.61
C ASP A 126 -8.34 -18.14 -5.26
N THR A 127 -7.60 -18.28 -4.16
CA THR A 127 -8.09 -18.00 -2.80
C THR A 127 -7.65 -16.65 -2.25
N LEU A 128 -6.86 -15.90 -3.02
CA LEU A 128 -6.37 -14.59 -2.60
C LEU A 128 -7.50 -13.57 -2.59
N THR A 129 -7.50 -12.70 -1.58
CA THR A 129 -8.40 -11.55 -1.49
C THR A 129 -7.71 -10.40 -0.78
N PHE A 130 -8.15 -9.17 -1.06
CA PHE A 130 -7.75 -8.00 -0.28
C PHE A 130 -8.58 -7.87 0.99
N LEU A 131 -7.94 -7.38 2.03
CA LEU A 131 -8.60 -6.97 3.26
C LEU A 131 -8.12 -5.56 3.65
N PRO A 132 -9.00 -4.71 4.18
CA PRO A 132 -8.63 -3.41 4.69
C PRO A 132 -7.62 -3.51 5.83
N ILE A 133 -6.67 -2.58 5.87
CA ILE A 133 -5.77 -2.44 7.01
C ILE A 133 -6.49 -1.61 8.07
N LYS A 134 -6.89 -2.25 9.15
CA LYS A 134 -7.62 -1.61 10.24
C LYS A 134 -6.66 -0.87 11.18
N MET A 135 -6.26 0.34 10.80
CA MET A 135 -5.54 1.23 11.70
C MET A 135 -6.47 1.68 12.83
N PRO A 136 -5.98 1.82 14.08
CA PRO A 136 -6.83 2.15 15.23
C PRO A 136 -7.19 3.65 15.27
N PHE A 137 -7.88 4.13 14.23
CA PHE A 137 -8.39 5.50 14.17
C PHE A 137 -9.53 5.71 15.15
N THR A 138 -9.59 6.90 15.70
CA THR A 138 -10.80 7.51 16.28
C THR A 138 -11.39 8.51 15.28
N GLN A 139 -12.64 8.96 15.49
CA GLN A 139 -13.22 9.97 14.59
C GLN A 139 -12.47 11.30 14.66
N ASP A 140 -11.84 11.59 15.78
CA ASP A 140 -11.03 12.79 15.97
C ASP A 140 -9.72 12.77 15.16
N ASP A 141 -9.25 11.61 14.72
CA ASP A 141 -8.07 11.48 13.88
C ASP A 141 -8.37 11.80 12.41
N ILE A 142 -9.64 11.74 12.00
CA ILE A 142 -10.09 11.96 10.64
C ILE A 142 -10.43 13.43 10.43
N LYS A 143 -9.73 14.09 9.47
CA LYS A 143 -9.88 15.52 9.18
C LYS A 143 -10.64 15.79 7.88
N VAL A 144 -10.91 14.75 7.10
CA VAL A 144 -11.67 14.85 5.86
C VAL A 144 -13.17 14.93 6.16
N GLU A 145 -13.82 15.96 5.69
CA GLU A 145 -15.25 16.18 5.91
C GLU A 145 -16.08 15.02 5.29
N GLY A 146 -17.00 14.48 6.08
CA GLY A 146 -17.87 13.37 5.66
C GLY A 146 -17.22 11.99 5.69
N LEU A 147 -15.91 11.89 5.90
CA LEU A 147 -15.22 10.61 6.04
C LEU A 147 -15.40 10.07 7.46
N THR A 148 -15.74 8.79 7.58
CA THR A 148 -15.97 8.13 8.87
C THR A 148 -14.90 7.08 9.18
N VAL A 149 -14.74 6.77 10.47
CA VAL A 149 -13.88 5.66 10.91
C VAL A 149 -14.32 4.34 10.25
N GLU A 150 -15.62 4.09 10.15
CA GLU A 150 -16.16 2.88 9.54
C GLU A 150 -15.71 2.77 8.08
N HIS A 151 -15.83 3.85 7.29
CA HIS A 151 -15.35 3.86 5.91
C HIS A 151 -13.84 3.59 5.81
N MET A 152 -13.03 4.25 6.65
CA MET A 152 -11.57 4.02 6.70
C MET A 152 -11.21 2.56 7.02
N LEU A 153 -11.95 1.92 7.93
CA LEU A 153 -11.68 0.55 8.38
C LEU A 153 -12.24 -0.54 7.44
N GLU A 154 -13.08 -0.16 6.50
CA GLU A 154 -13.72 -1.09 5.55
C GLU A 154 -13.23 -0.88 4.11
N SER A 155 -12.39 0.11 3.86
CA SER A 155 -11.91 0.50 2.53
C SER A 155 -10.46 0.11 2.27
N ILE A 156 -10.13 -0.10 1.00
CA ILE A 156 -8.77 -0.33 0.52
C ILE A 156 -8.31 0.86 -0.35
N PRO A 157 -7.02 1.24 -0.35
CA PRO A 157 -6.50 2.20 -1.30
C PRO A 157 -6.57 1.65 -2.73
N VAL A 158 -7.22 2.38 -3.63
CA VAL A 158 -7.29 2.06 -5.06
C VAL A 158 -6.91 3.29 -5.88
N PHE A 159 -5.80 3.18 -6.58
CA PHE A 159 -5.26 4.29 -7.37
C PHE A 159 -4.39 3.79 -8.52
N VAL A 160 -4.09 4.65 -9.46
CA VAL A 160 -3.18 4.39 -10.58
C VAL A 160 -1.77 4.84 -10.19
N PRO A 161 -0.86 3.93 -9.87
CA PRO A 161 0.49 4.30 -9.41
C PRO A 161 1.44 4.67 -10.56
N ASN A 162 1.11 4.29 -11.79
CA ASN A 162 1.95 4.46 -12.98
C ASN A 162 1.14 5.05 -14.14
N TYR A 163 1.84 5.72 -15.04
CA TYR A 163 1.27 6.31 -16.24
C TYR A 163 2.23 6.17 -17.41
N TYR A 164 1.69 6.21 -18.63
CA TYR A 164 2.49 6.23 -19.83
C TYR A 164 2.89 7.66 -20.18
N CYS A 165 4.14 7.83 -20.63
CA CYS A 165 4.63 9.08 -21.18
C CYS A 165 5.17 8.84 -22.58
N ILE A 166 4.83 9.72 -23.52
CA ILE A 166 5.44 9.72 -24.84
C ILE A 166 6.63 10.70 -24.79
N ASN A 167 7.78 10.23 -25.26
CA ASN A 167 8.98 11.05 -25.29
C ASN A 167 8.81 12.19 -26.33
N ASP A 168 8.92 13.44 -25.89
CA ASP A 168 8.76 14.63 -26.72
C ASP A 168 9.90 14.86 -27.73
N LYS A 169 11.03 14.14 -27.56
CA LYS A 169 12.23 14.26 -28.39
C LYS A 169 12.32 13.29 -29.55
N VAL A 170 11.34 12.38 -29.69
CA VAL A 170 11.26 11.49 -30.85
C VAL A 170 10.56 12.21 -32.00
N SER A 171 10.63 11.65 -33.23
CA SER A 171 9.96 12.22 -34.40
C SER A 171 8.44 12.29 -34.23
N ASP A 172 7.78 13.15 -34.99
CA ASP A 172 6.32 13.28 -34.93
C ASP A 172 5.62 11.99 -35.36
N GLU A 173 6.19 11.26 -36.33
CA GLU A 173 5.70 9.94 -36.77
C GLU A 173 5.77 8.91 -35.63
N GLU A 174 6.87 8.89 -34.86
CA GLU A 174 7.02 7.99 -33.70
C GLU A 174 6.05 8.36 -32.57
N LYS A 175 5.77 9.65 -32.35
CA LYS A 175 4.75 10.11 -31.38
C LYS A 175 3.35 9.63 -31.79
N GLU A 176 2.98 9.86 -33.06
CA GLU A 176 1.68 9.45 -33.61
C GLU A 176 1.49 7.94 -33.46
N LEU A 177 2.50 7.14 -33.78
CA LEU A 177 2.47 5.68 -33.62
C LEU A 177 2.32 5.27 -32.15
N ALA A 178 3.01 5.94 -31.23
CA ALA A 178 2.88 5.68 -29.80
C ALA A 178 1.47 6.04 -29.28
N GLU A 179 0.89 7.14 -29.73
CA GLU A 179 -0.48 7.54 -29.40
C GLU A 179 -1.49 6.52 -29.94
N GLU A 180 -1.37 6.13 -31.20
CA GLU A 180 -2.21 5.08 -31.79
C GLU A 180 -2.14 3.77 -31.03
N PHE A 181 -0.94 3.34 -30.61
CA PHE A 181 -0.77 2.14 -29.80
C PHE A 181 -1.48 2.26 -28.44
N LEU A 182 -1.33 3.39 -27.74
CA LEU A 182 -2.00 3.58 -26.44
C LEU A 182 -3.52 3.63 -26.59
N VAL A 183 -4.03 4.28 -27.65
CA VAL A 183 -5.46 4.27 -27.99
C VAL A 183 -5.94 2.85 -28.26
N TRP A 184 -5.24 2.11 -29.13
CA TRP A 184 -5.57 0.72 -29.42
C TRP A 184 -5.61 -0.14 -28.15
N LEU A 185 -4.57 -0.06 -27.33
CA LEU A 185 -4.42 -0.82 -26.09
C LEU A 185 -5.61 -0.62 -25.14
N ASN A 186 -6.08 0.62 -25.03
CA ASN A 186 -7.09 0.97 -24.02
C ASN A 186 -8.53 0.99 -24.53
N THR A 187 -8.76 1.03 -25.85
CA THR A 187 -10.11 1.24 -26.41
C THR A 187 -10.62 0.09 -27.25
N THR A 188 -9.74 -0.79 -27.77
CA THR A 188 -10.17 -1.93 -28.58
C THR A 188 -10.41 -3.17 -27.72
N GLU A 189 -11.29 -4.05 -28.14
CA GLU A 189 -11.55 -5.34 -27.47
C GLU A 189 -10.26 -6.16 -27.33
N ALA A 190 -9.43 -6.22 -28.39
CA ALA A 190 -8.16 -6.95 -28.37
C ALA A 190 -7.14 -6.33 -27.39
N GLY A 191 -7.04 -5.00 -27.36
CA GLY A 191 -6.17 -4.29 -26.44
C GLY A 191 -6.62 -4.46 -24.98
N GLN A 192 -7.90 -4.29 -24.70
CA GLN A 192 -8.44 -4.48 -23.34
C GLN A 192 -8.31 -5.93 -22.87
N LYS A 193 -8.49 -6.90 -23.75
CA LYS A 193 -8.24 -8.31 -23.45
C LYS A 193 -6.78 -8.54 -23.08
N PHE A 194 -5.84 -7.96 -23.83
CA PHE A 194 -4.41 -8.02 -23.51
C PHE A 194 -4.08 -7.39 -22.14
N VAL A 195 -4.67 -6.23 -21.83
CA VAL A 195 -4.51 -5.56 -20.52
C VAL A 195 -4.95 -6.47 -19.37
N VAL A 196 -6.07 -7.16 -19.53
CA VAL A 196 -6.62 -8.06 -18.49
C VAL A 196 -5.86 -9.38 -18.41
N GLU A 197 -5.77 -10.10 -19.53
CA GLU A 197 -5.31 -11.51 -19.54
C GLU A 197 -3.79 -11.64 -19.48
N GLU A 198 -3.05 -10.74 -20.14
CA GLU A 198 -1.59 -10.82 -20.22
C GLU A 198 -0.87 -9.91 -19.24
N MET A 199 -1.41 -8.72 -19.00
CA MET A 199 -0.80 -7.75 -18.07
C MET A 199 -1.33 -7.89 -16.63
N SER A 200 -2.43 -8.57 -16.41
CA SER A 200 -3.13 -8.67 -15.11
C SER A 200 -3.47 -7.29 -14.51
N PHE A 201 -3.86 -6.36 -15.38
CA PHE A 201 -4.27 -5.02 -14.97
C PHE A 201 -5.79 -4.86 -15.05
N ILE A 202 -6.31 -3.94 -14.26
CA ILE A 202 -7.71 -3.52 -14.34
C ILE A 202 -7.77 -2.40 -15.39
N PRO A 203 -8.64 -2.49 -16.44
CA PRO A 203 -8.79 -1.45 -17.43
C PRO A 203 -9.21 -0.13 -16.77
N TYR A 204 -8.71 1.01 -17.27
CA TYR A 204 -9.03 2.34 -16.73
C TYR A 204 -10.53 2.69 -16.76
N ASN A 205 -11.26 2.08 -17.69
CA ASN A 205 -12.70 2.26 -17.88
C ASN A 205 -13.52 1.06 -17.37
N ALA A 206 -12.96 0.26 -16.46
CA ALA A 206 -13.67 -0.85 -15.86
C ALA A 206 -14.96 -0.37 -15.18
N ASP A 207 -16.08 -0.96 -15.57
CA ASP A 207 -17.34 -0.79 -14.84
C ASP A 207 -17.39 -1.81 -13.71
N PRO A 208 -17.35 -1.37 -12.43
CA PRO A 208 -17.33 -2.29 -11.30
C PRO A 208 -18.53 -3.24 -11.22
N ALA A 209 -19.63 -2.90 -11.89
CA ALA A 209 -20.83 -3.74 -11.90
C ALA A 209 -20.76 -4.89 -12.91
N THR A 210 -19.93 -4.78 -13.96
CA THR A 210 -19.92 -5.71 -15.09
C THR A 210 -18.54 -6.26 -15.46
N THR A 211 -17.47 -5.63 -14.98
CA THR A 211 -16.08 -6.02 -15.31
C THR A 211 -15.57 -7.10 -14.35
N SER A 212 -14.94 -8.13 -14.89
CA SER A 212 -14.06 -9.05 -14.14
C SER A 212 -12.63 -8.83 -14.60
N ALA A 213 -11.70 -8.83 -13.68
CA ALA A 213 -10.28 -8.76 -13.98
C ALA A 213 -9.71 -10.14 -14.38
N GLY A 214 -10.49 -11.22 -14.26
CA GLY A 214 -10.07 -12.57 -14.61
C GLY A 214 -9.06 -13.20 -13.65
N TYR A 215 -8.76 -12.55 -12.51
CA TYR A 215 -7.92 -13.09 -11.45
C TYR A 215 -8.38 -12.57 -10.07
N SER A 216 -8.15 -13.36 -9.03
CA SER A 216 -8.74 -13.18 -7.69
C SER A 216 -8.49 -11.81 -7.07
N LEU A 217 -7.25 -11.30 -7.10
CA LEU A 217 -6.93 -9.99 -6.51
C LEU A 217 -7.54 -8.83 -7.28
N GLY A 218 -7.60 -8.92 -8.61
CA GLY A 218 -8.26 -7.91 -9.45
C GLY A 218 -9.77 -7.87 -9.18
N ASP A 219 -10.42 -9.02 -9.13
CA ASP A 219 -11.86 -9.13 -8.83
C ASP A 219 -12.16 -8.65 -7.41
N SER A 220 -11.26 -8.90 -6.46
CA SER A 220 -11.36 -8.33 -5.11
C SER A 220 -11.35 -6.80 -5.13
N ILE A 221 -10.43 -6.15 -5.86
CA ILE A 221 -10.40 -4.69 -6.01
C ILE A 221 -11.71 -4.19 -6.61
N ILE A 222 -12.19 -4.79 -7.71
CA ILE A 222 -13.43 -4.42 -8.39
C ILE A 222 -14.62 -4.50 -7.42
N SER A 223 -14.64 -5.51 -6.54
CA SER A 223 -15.70 -5.64 -5.54
C SER A 223 -15.72 -4.50 -4.51
N TYR A 224 -14.54 -4.02 -4.10
CA TYR A 224 -14.44 -2.84 -3.23
C TYR A 224 -14.86 -1.56 -3.95
N MET A 225 -14.49 -1.40 -5.23
CA MET A 225 -14.93 -0.28 -6.06
C MET A 225 -16.46 -0.28 -6.23
N ALA A 226 -17.07 -1.43 -6.51
CA ALA A 226 -18.51 -1.58 -6.63
C ALA A 226 -19.27 -1.25 -5.33
N ALA A 227 -18.65 -1.49 -4.18
CA ALA A 227 -19.20 -1.20 -2.86
C ALA A 227 -18.92 0.23 -2.36
N ASP A 228 -18.25 1.06 -3.15
CA ASP A 228 -17.78 2.41 -2.75
C ASP A 228 -16.90 2.36 -1.47
N LYS A 229 -16.07 1.30 -1.34
CA LYS A 229 -15.15 1.08 -0.22
C LYS A 229 -13.71 1.24 -0.64
N THR A 230 -13.39 2.42 -1.16
CA THR A 230 -12.05 2.76 -1.62
C THR A 230 -11.52 4.03 -0.96
N LEU A 231 -10.21 4.09 -0.80
CA LEU A 231 -9.46 5.27 -0.38
C LEU A 231 -8.65 5.81 -1.56
N THR A 232 -8.29 7.07 -1.47
CA THR A 232 -7.56 7.78 -2.52
C THR A 232 -6.04 7.54 -2.45
N ASN A 233 -5.29 8.30 -3.22
CA ASN A 233 -3.83 8.33 -3.22
C ASN A 233 -3.33 9.69 -2.73
N ALA A 234 -3.77 10.11 -1.54
CA ALA A 234 -3.47 11.44 -1.02
C ALA A 234 -1.95 11.66 -0.83
N TYR A 235 -1.18 10.62 -0.45
CA TYR A 235 0.27 10.75 -0.25
C TYR A 235 1.03 11.17 -1.53
N ALA A 236 0.46 11.01 -2.72
CA ALA A 236 1.09 11.49 -3.95
C ALA A 236 1.23 13.01 -4.00
N GLY A 237 0.50 13.74 -3.16
CA GLY A 237 0.68 15.18 -2.95
C GLY A 237 1.80 15.55 -1.98
N ALA A 238 2.36 14.60 -1.25
CA ALA A 238 3.48 14.85 -0.34
C ALA A 238 4.72 15.38 -1.10
N PRO A 239 5.64 16.06 -0.42
CA PRO A 239 6.90 16.48 -1.02
C PRO A 239 7.63 15.32 -1.69
N LYS A 240 8.23 15.56 -2.85
CA LYS A 240 8.90 14.53 -3.63
C LYS A 240 9.95 13.78 -2.79
N GLY A 241 9.80 12.46 -2.72
CA GLY A 241 10.69 11.60 -1.96
C GLY A 241 10.37 11.49 -0.47
N TRP A 242 9.39 12.27 0.05
CA TRP A 242 9.02 12.19 1.46
C TRP A 242 8.58 10.78 1.85
N ALA A 243 7.66 10.19 1.15
CA ALA A 243 7.07 8.92 1.54
C ALA A 243 8.11 7.79 1.59
N THR A 244 8.86 7.56 0.51
CA THR A 244 9.81 6.43 0.42
C THR A 244 11.18 6.77 0.99
N ASP A 245 11.80 7.86 0.49
CA ASP A 245 13.23 8.13 0.71
C ASP A 245 13.52 8.84 2.03
N ASN A 246 12.49 9.46 2.63
CA ASN A 246 12.58 10.10 3.94
C ASN A 246 11.83 9.29 5.00
N PHE A 247 10.51 9.34 5.02
CA PHE A 247 9.69 8.71 6.05
C PHE A 247 9.84 7.17 6.08
N GLY A 248 9.72 6.51 4.93
CA GLY A 248 9.83 5.06 4.82
C GLY A 248 11.22 4.55 5.22
N LEU A 249 12.27 5.26 4.84
CA LEU A 249 13.65 4.97 5.24
C LEU A 249 13.83 5.12 6.76
N GLN A 250 13.31 6.21 7.34
CA GLN A 250 13.33 6.43 8.79
C GLN A 250 12.62 5.29 9.54
N MET A 251 11.45 4.85 9.06
CA MET A 251 10.74 3.72 9.67
C MET A 251 11.58 2.44 9.62
N MET A 252 12.20 2.16 8.49
CA MET A 252 13.02 0.96 8.31
C MET A 252 14.24 0.99 9.25
N GLU A 253 15.01 2.06 9.24
CA GLU A 253 16.31 2.11 9.93
C GLU A 253 16.19 2.27 11.44
N ASN A 254 15.22 3.04 11.94
CA ASN A 254 15.16 3.42 13.35
C ASN A 254 14.06 2.68 14.14
N TYR A 255 13.06 2.12 13.47
CA TYR A 255 11.97 1.41 14.14
C TYR A 255 11.94 -0.08 13.76
N VAL A 256 11.88 -0.42 12.49
CA VAL A 256 11.83 -1.84 12.06
C VAL A 256 13.13 -2.56 12.35
N ASN A 257 14.25 -1.89 12.25
CA ASN A 257 15.58 -2.39 12.63
C ASN A 257 15.78 -2.55 14.16
N THR A 258 14.83 -2.10 14.98
CA THR A 258 14.95 -2.07 16.45
C THR A 258 13.96 -3.05 17.07
N ALA A 259 14.46 -4.00 17.88
CA ALA A 259 13.65 -5.06 18.47
C ALA A 259 12.56 -4.52 19.43
N GLU A 260 12.92 -3.55 20.27
CA GLU A 260 12.02 -2.94 21.25
C GLU A 260 11.86 -1.44 20.97
N TRP A 261 10.63 -0.96 21.02
CA TRP A 261 10.32 0.45 20.85
C TRP A 261 10.18 1.14 22.20
N PRO A 262 10.65 2.41 22.33
CA PRO A 262 10.39 3.20 23.51
C PRO A 262 8.90 3.52 23.64
N GLU A 263 8.43 3.83 24.84
CA GLU A 263 7.02 4.21 25.10
C GLU A 263 6.56 5.42 24.28
N THR A 264 7.49 6.29 23.88
CA THR A 264 7.22 7.48 23.07
C THR A 264 7.15 7.20 21.56
N ALA A 265 7.48 5.98 21.10
CA ALA A 265 7.67 5.67 19.69
C ALA A 265 6.49 6.12 18.78
N TYR A 266 5.26 5.95 19.23
CA TYR A 266 4.10 6.33 18.40
C TYR A 266 4.02 7.85 18.19
N SER A 267 4.24 8.61 19.24
CA SER A 267 4.31 10.08 19.18
C SER A 267 5.53 10.54 18.39
N ASP A 268 6.69 9.91 18.58
CA ASP A 268 7.93 10.27 17.89
C ASP A 268 7.82 10.03 16.37
N ILE A 269 7.17 8.95 15.96
CA ILE A 269 6.88 8.65 14.55
C ILE A 269 5.93 9.71 13.96
N ALA A 270 4.89 10.07 14.69
CA ALA A 270 3.93 11.07 14.24
C ALA A 270 4.58 12.46 14.14
N ASP A 271 5.39 12.85 15.12
CA ASP A 271 6.11 14.11 15.12
C ASP A 271 7.14 14.16 13.99
N TYR A 272 7.81 13.04 13.70
CA TYR A 272 8.71 12.93 12.55
C TYR A 272 7.97 13.04 11.21
N ALA A 273 6.81 12.40 11.07
CA ALA A 273 6.00 12.51 9.85
C ALA A 273 5.63 13.97 9.55
N ILE A 274 5.19 14.70 10.57
CA ILE A 274 4.80 16.11 10.45
C ILE A 274 6.01 17.00 10.16
N SER A 275 7.07 16.89 10.97
CA SER A 275 8.24 17.77 10.86
C SER A 275 8.99 17.57 9.55
N SER A 276 9.19 16.32 9.12
CA SER A 276 9.87 16.03 7.85
C SER A 276 9.06 16.46 6.64
N TRP A 277 7.71 16.31 6.68
CA TRP A 277 6.85 16.84 5.62
C TRP A 277 6.95 18.36 5.55
N ALA A 278 6.79 19.03 6.70
CA ALA A 278 6.85 20.50 6.78
C ALA A 278 8.20 21.04 6.29
N GLU A 279 9.32 20.45 6.72
CA GLU A 279 10.66 20.84 6.29
C GLU A 279 10.83 20.69 4.76
N MET A 280 10.45 19.54 4.20
CA MET A 280 10.59 19.28 2.77
C MET A 280 9.64 20.12 1.91
N ALA A 281 8.49 20.53 2.44
CA ALA A 281 7.52 21.42 1.79
C ALA A 281 7.84 22.91 2.01
N GLY A 282 8.78 23.26 2.91
CA GLY A 282 9.10 24.64 3.27
C GLY A 282 7.97 25.34 4.03
N LEU A 283 7.22 24.59 4.87
CA LEU A 283 6.15 25.14 5.71
C LEU A 283 6.75 25.69 7.02
N GLU A 284 6.36 26.92 7.39
CA GLU A 284 6.76 27.61 8.62
C GLU A 284 5.66 27.51 9.71
#